data_4c2b665529b253626c80123b28280239
#
_entry.id   4c2b665529b253626c80123b28280239
#
_cell.length_a   1.000
_cell.length_b   1.000
_cell.length_c   1.000
_cell.angle_alpha   90.00
_cell.angle_beta   90.00
_cell.angle_gamma   90.00
#
_symmetry.space_group_name_H-M   'P 1'
#
loop_
_entity.id
_entity.type
_entity.pdbx_description
1 polymer ?
#
loop_
_entity_poly.entity_id
_entity_poly.type
_entity_poly.pdbx_seq_one_letter_code
_entity_poly.pdbx_strand_id
1 'polypeptide(L)'
;PEPALAGSLDYYHDERLRLLFRHRNTLWMLDRSSGRGMYWCEDPRQISGSQMASPLRQILAWWALDEQRVLCHAGAVGNADGAVLLAGKSGSGKSTTTLACHAAGMSFLGDDCVIVSDRPAPRVASVYNSAKLNGDNLDRFPAWEPRVHNPQRPPSEKAVFFVHDWTPEALVSDLPLR
;
A
#
# COMPACT_ATOMS: atom_id res chain seq x y z
N PRO A 1 -9.25 -30.57 6.84
CA PRO A 1 -9.10 -30.05 8.20
C PRO A 1 -10.13 -28.95 8.40
N GLU A 2 -10.89 -29.03 9.49
CA GLU A 2 -11.80 -27.96 9.88
C GLU A 2 -11.03 -26.68 10.10
N PRO A 3 -11.50 -25.50 9.64
CA PRO A 3 -10.84 -24.24 9.90
C PRO A 3 -10.83 -23.95 11.40
N ALA A 4 -9.68 -23.64 11.94
CA ALA A 4 -9.53 -23.29 13.35
C ALA A 4 -10.37 -22.06 13.69
N LEU A 5 -11.33 -22.26 14.59
CA LEU A 5 -12.37 -21.32 14.92
C LEU A 5 -11.97 -20.48 16.13
N ALA A 6 -11.12 -19.47 16.00
CA ALA A 6 -11.10 -18.30 16.89
C ALA A 6 -9.84 -17.45 16.64
N GLY A 7 -9.99 -16.30 16.02
CA GLY A 7 -9.01 -15.21 16.10
C GLY A 7 -7.64 -15.42 15.45
N SER A 8 -7.43 -16.55 14.75
CA SER A 8 -6.19 -16.89 14.07
C SER A 8 -6.22 -16.45 12.60
N LEU A 9 -5.06 -16.14 12.08
CA LEU A 9 -4.78 -16.04 10.66
C LEU A 9 -4.71 -17.46 10.10
N ASP A 10 -5.75 -17.89 9.38
CA ASP A 10 -5.72 -19.17 8.69
C ASP A 10 -5.17 -18.96 7.27
N TYR A 11 -3.96 -19.47 7.06
CA TYR A 11 -3.28 -19.41 5.77
C TYR A 11 -3.19 -20.81 5.17
N TYR A 12 -3.66 -20.93 3.93
CA TYR A 12 -3.50 -22.14 3.11
C TYR A 12 -2.78 -21.80 1.82
N HIS A 13 -1.84 -22.64 1.40
CA HIS A 13 -1.20 -22.53 0.10
C HIS A 13 -0.80 -23.91 -0.45
N ASP A 14 -0.94 -24.04 -1.75
CA ASP A 14 -0.37 -25.11 -2.56
C ASP A 14 0.21 -24.52 -3.86
N GLU A 15 0.50 -25.38 -4.85
CA GLU A 15 1.05 -24.96 -6.14
C GLU A 15 0.09 -24.05 -6.93
N ARG A 16 -1.23 -24.23 -6.74
CA ARG A 16 -2.28 -23.50 -7.45
C ARG A 16 -2.90 -22.38 -6.64
N LEU A 17 -3.18 -22.61 -5.36
CA LEU A 17 -4.07 -21.76 -4.58
C LEU A 17 -3.38 -21.17 -3.37
N ARG A 18 -3.59 -19.86 -3.15
CA ARG A 18 -3.25 -19.18 -1.91
C ARG A 18 -4.49 -18.58 -1.31
N LEU A 19 -4.72 -18.86 -0.03
CA LEU A 19 -5.86 -18.34 0.74
C LEU A 19 -5.34 -17.72 2.04
N LEU A 20 -5.94 -16.62 2.43
CA LEU A 20 -5.75 -16.00 3.74
C LEU A 20 -7.12 -15.59 4.29
N PHE A 21 -7.50 -16.20 5.40
CA PHE A 21 -8.61 -15.78 6.24
C PHE A 21 -8.10 -14.90 7.37
N ARG A 22 -8.73 -13.76 7.58
CA ARG A 22 -8.40 -12.88 8.70
C ARG A 22 -9.66 -12.51 9.47
N HIS A 23 -9.67 -12.83 10.77
CA HIS A 23 -10.72 -12.43 11.73
C HIS A 23 -12.15 -12.75 11.28
N ARG A 24 -12.40 -13.87 10.62
CA ARG A 24 -13.69 -14.30 10.08
C ARG A 24 -14.38 -13.32 9.11
N ASN A 25 -13.84 -12.12 8.89
CA ASN A 25 -14.53 -11.04 8.20
C ASN A 25 -13.97 -10.74 6.81
N THR A 26 -12.78 -11.26 6.51
CA THR A 26 -12.15 -11.01 5.21
C THR A 26 -11.44 -12.25 4.69
N LEU A 27 -11.56 -12.49 3.39
CA LEU A 27 -10.87 -13.55 2.66
C LEU A 27 -10.12 -12.94 1.48
N TRP A 28 -8.84 -13.30 1.36
CA TRP A 28 -8.04 -13.08 0.15
C TRP A 28 -7.75 -14.43 -0.49
N MET A 29 -7.92 -14.51 -1.79
CA MET A 29 -7.63 -15.69 -2.59
C MET A 29 -6.87 -15.32 -3.84
N LEU A 30 -5.89 -16.11 -4.22
CA LEU A 30 -5.21 -16.05 -5.51
C LEU A 30 -5.17 -17.45 -6.12
N ASP A 31 -5.85 -17.65 -7.24
CA ASP A 31 -5.67 -18.82 -8.10
C ASP A 31 -4.54 -18.51 -9.09
N ARG A 32 -3.38 -19.07 -8.82
CA ARG A 32 -2.14 -18.86 -9.59
C ARG A 32 -2.24 -19.41 -11.01
N SER A 33 -3.02 -20.50 -11.19
CA SER A 33 -3.18 -21.15 -12.49
C SER A 33 -3.98 -20.31 -13.49
N SER A 34 -4.96 -19.56 -12.98
CA SER A 34 -5.81 -18.68 -13.80
C SER A 34 -5.45 -17.20 -13.69
N GLY A 35 -4.52 -16.83 -12.78
CA GLY A 35 -4.18 -15.44 -12.48
C GLY A 35 -5.33 -14.64 -11.86
N ARG A 36 -6.32 -15.32 -11.25
CA ARG A 36 -7.51 -14.67 -10.69
C ARG A 36 -7.38 -14.49 -9.20
N GLY A 37 -7.52 -13.23 -8.75
CA GLY A 37 -7.64 -12.89 -7.34
C GLY A 37 -9.07 -12.61 -6.92
N MET A 38 -9.41 -12.95 -5.67
CA MET A 38 -10.67 -12.60 -5.04
C MET A 38 -10.40 -12.01 -3.65
N TYR A 39 -11.07 -10.91 -3.37
CA TYR A 39 -11.20 -10.36 -2.02
C TYR A 39 -12.67 -10.35 -1.64
N TRP A 40 -12.98 -10.92 -0.48
CA TRP A 40 -14.30 -10.90 0.08
C TRP A 40 -14.26 -10.31 1.49
N CYS A 41 -15.26 -9.53 1.85
CA CYS A 41 -15.48 -9.04 3.20
C CYS A 41 -16.95 -9.19 3.57
N GLU A 42 -17.22 -9.55 4.81
CA GLU A 42 -18.59 -9.75 5.33
C GLU A 42 -19.35 -8.43 5.41
N ASP A 43 -18.71 -7.37 5.91
CA ASP A 43 -19.32 -6.05 6.05
C ASP A 43 -18.36 -4.96 5.55
N PRO A 44 -18.66 -4.34 4.39
CA PRO A 44 -17.82 -3.27 3.83
C PRO A 44 -17.63 -2.06 4.75
N ARG A 45 -18.56 -1.80 5.69
CA ARG A 45 -18.49 -0.70 6.63
C ARG A 45 -17.40 -0.88 7.69
N GLN A 46 -16.89 -2.10 7.85
CA GLN A 46 -15.80 -2.42 8.76
C GLN A 46 -14.42 -2.32 8.11
N ILE A 47 -14.36 -2.01 6.81
CA ILE A 47 -13.10 -1.78 6.11
C ILE A 47 -12.51 -0.47 6.63
N SER A 48 -11.34 -0.55 7.27
CA SER A 48 -10.64 0.64 7.77
C SER A 48 -10.15 1.53 6.62
N GLY A 49 -9.96 2.81 6.87
CA GLY A 49 -9.35 3.74 5.89
C GLY A 49 -7.98 3.24 5.40
N SER A 50 -7.22 2.59 6.28
CA SER A 50 -5.95 1.95 5.90
C SER A 50 -6.11 0.82 4.87
N GLN A 51 -7.18 0.04 4.96
CA GLN A 51 -7.49 -1.01 3.99
C GLN A 51 -8.04 -0.43 2.69
N MET A 52 -8.86 0.62 2.77
CA MET A 52 -9.35 1.36 1.60
C MET A 52 -8.19 2.01 0.82
N ALA A 53 -7.19 2.53 1.52
CA ALA A 53 -6.01 3.15 0.92
C ALA A 53 -5.07 2.15 0.22
N SER A 54 -5.15 0.86 0.56
CA SER A 54 -4.28 -0.18 -0.01
C SER A 54 -5.09 -1.47 -0.24
N PRO A 55 -6.09 -1.44 -1.13
CA PRO A 55 -6.94 -2.59 -1.39
C PRO A 55 -6.13 -3.72 -2.06
N LEU A 56 -6.56 -4.96 -1.83
CA LEU A 56 -5.97 -6.15 -2.47
C LEU A 56 -4.46 -6.38 -2.18
N ARG A 57 -3.88 -5.66 -1.20
CA ARG A 57 -2.43 -5.70 -0.92
C ARG A 57 -1.87 -7.11 -0.78
N GLN A 58 -2.62 -8.02 -0.14
CA GLN A 58 -2.17 -9.39 0.05
C GLN A 58 -2.11 -10.17 -1.28
N ILE A 59 -3.11 -10.00 -2.14
CA ILE A 59 -3.15 -10.63 -3.46
C ILE A 59 -2.01 -10.11 -4.34
N LEU A 60 -1.80 -8.79 -4.31
CA LEU A 60 -0.71 -8.15 -5.06
C LEU A 60 0.68 -8.59 -4.56
N ALA A 61 0.84 -8.81 -3.24
CA ALA A 61 2.07 -9.35 -2.69
C ALA A 61 2.35 -10.77 -3.20
N TRP A 62 1.35 -11.64 -3.24
CA TRP A 62 1.49 -12.98 -3.77
C TRP A 62 1.78 -12.99 -5.27
N TRP A 63 1.04 -12.19 -6.04
CA TRP A 63 1.26 -12.04 -7.47
C TRP A 63 2.67 -11.50 -7.77
N ALA A 64 3.12 -10.48 -7.07
CA ALA A 64 4.45 -9.92 -7.26
C ALA A 64 5.55 -10.98 -7.03
N LEU A 65 5.41 -11.80 -5.99
CA LEU A 65 6.36 -12.90 -5.73
C LEU A 65 6.38 -13.94 -6.87
N ASP A 66 5.22 -14.26 -7.43
CA ASP A 66 5.14 -15.19 -8.57
C ASP A 66 5.79 -14.59 -9.83
N GLU A 67 5.78 -13.27 -9.97
CA GLU A 67 6.44 -12.50 -11.04
C GLU A 67 7.92 -12.16 -10.71
N GLN A 68 8.51 -12.78 -9.71
CA GLN A 68 9.88 -12.52 -9.25
C GLN A 68 10.11 -11.04 -8.85
N ARG A 69 9.09 -10.40 -8.27
CA ARG A 69 9.09 -9.04 -7.74
C ARG A 69 8.72 -9.06 -6.28
N VAL A 70 8.93 -7.95 -5.58
CA VAL A 70 8.62 -7.84 -4.16
C VAL A 70 7.73 -6.64 -3.90
N LEU A 71 6.58 -6.86 -3.26
CA LEU A 71 5.79 -5.78 -2.69
C LEU A 71 6.45 -5.35 -1.37
N CYS A 72 7.06 -4.18 -1.36
CA CYS A 72 7.75 -3.62 -0.21
C CYS A 72 6.85 -2.68 0.59
N HIS A 73 6.88 -2.81 1.92
CA HIS A 73 6.31 -1.79 2.81
C HIS A 73 7.27 -0.60 2.93
N ALA A 74 7.21 0.29 1.95
CA ALA A 74 8.11 1.42 1.81
C ALA A 74 7.40 2.58 1.11
N GLY A 75 7.89 3.80 1.34
CA GLY A 75 7.60 4.94 0.48
C GLY A 75 8.59 5.00 -0.68
N ALA A 76 8.19 5.64 -1.78
CA ALA A 76 9.08 5.93 -2.88
C ALA A 76 8.73 7.26 -3.56
N VAL A 77 9.75 8.03 -3.84
CA VAL A 77 9.71 9.31 -4.55
C VAL A 77 10.84 9.37 -5.56
N GLY A 78 10.72 10.20 -6.57
CA GLY A 78 11.78 10.29 -7.57
C GLY A 78 11.73 11.55 -8.41
N ASN A 79 12.62 11.60 -9.38
CA ASN A 79 12.71 12.63 -10.40
C ASN A 79 13.21 12.00 -11.73
N ALA A 80 13.64 12.82 -12.68
CA ALA A 80 14.16 12.34 -13.96
C ALA A 80 15.41 11.44 -13.84
N ASP A 81 16.17 11.55 -12.75
CA ASP A 81 17.40 10.75 -12.54
C ASP A 81 17.09 9.37 -11.96
N GLY A 82 15.92 9.18 -11.36
CA GLY A 82 15.46 7.93 -10.77
C GLY A 82 14.74 8.12 -9.45
N ALA A 83 14.48 7.00 -8.76
CA ALA A 83 13.74 6.97 -7.51
C ALA A 83 14.61 6.55 -6.32
N VAL A 84 14.18 7.00 -5.15
CA VAL A 84 14.69 6.60 -3.84
C VAL A 84 13.60 5.83 -3.09
N LEU A 85 13.98 4.70 -2.48
CA LEU A 85 13.12 3.89 -1.64
C LEU A 85 13.30 4.28 -0.17
N LEU A 86 12.21 4.64 0.49
CA LEU A 86 12.17 5.01 1.89
C LEU A 86 11.68 3.83 2.72
N ALA A 87 12.61 2.97 3.13
CA ALA A 87 12.32 1.78 3.92
C ALA A 87 12.61 2.02 5.41
N GLY A 88 11.97 1.23 6.28
CA GLY A 88 12.17 1.29 7.72
C GLY A 88 10.98 0.75 8.52
N LYS A 89 11.16 0.57 9.83
CA LYS A 89 10.09 0.10 10.72
C LYS A 89 8.93 1.10 10.83
N SER A 90 7.79 0.64 11.34
CA SER A 90 6.66 1.53 11.63
C SER A 90 7.09 2.68 12.54
N GLY A 91 6.61 3.89 12.27
CA GLY A 91 6.96 5.09 13.04
C GLY A 91 8.31 5.72 12.68
N SER A 92 9.10 5.19 11.74
CA SER A 92 10.40 5.75 11.36
C SER A 92 10.32 7.04 10.51
N GLY A 93 9.13 7.54 10.22
CA GLY A 93 8.95 8.77 9.44
C GLY A 93 8.82 8.57 7.93
N LYS A 94 8.71 7.32 7.41
CA LYS A 94 8.59 7.05 5.97
C LYS A 94 7.54 7.93 5.28
N SER A 95 6.29 7.86 5.73
CA SER A 95 5.18 8.62 5.15
C SER A 95 5.43 10.14 5.21
N THR A 96 5.91 10.63 6.35
CA THR A 96 6.21 12.06 6.53
C THR A 96 7.31 12.50 5.54
N THR A 97 8.36 11.70 5.37
CA THR A 97 9.45 12.00 4.43
C THR A 97 8.98 11.90 2.98
N THR A 98 8.24 10.84 2.62
CA THR A 98 7.66 10.67 1.27
C THR A 98 6.84 11.91 0.89
N LEU A 99 5.95 12.33 1.78
CA LEU A 99 5.06 13.46 1.52
C LEU A 99 5.80 14.81 1.54
N ALA A 100 6.83 14.97 2.38
CA ALA A 100 7.68 16.16 2.35
C ALA A 100 8.46 16.29 1.04
N CYS A 101 9.02 15.19 0.53
CA CYS A 101 9.69 15.15 -0.77
C CYS A 101 8.70 15.45 -1.91
N HIS A 102 7.50 14.87 -1.85
CA HIS A 102 6.45 15.19 -2.82
C HIS A 102 6.05 16.67 -2.77
N ALA A 103 5.85 17.25 -1.59
CA ALA A 103 5.56 18.67 -1.42
C ALA A 103 6.70 19.58 -1.94
N ALA A 104 7.94 19.08 -1.96
CA ALA A 104 9.09 19.75 -2.55
C ALA A 104 9.22 19.56 -4.07
N GLY A 105 8.22 18.95 -4.73
CA GLY A 105 8.15 18.81 -6.19
C GLY A 105 8.70 17.49 -6.75
N MET A 106 9.02 16.51 -5.91
CA MET A 106 9.40 15.19 -6.41
C MET A 106 8.16 14.40 -6.87
N SER A 107 8.35 13.58 -7.89
CA SER A 107 7.34 12.61 -8.34
C SER A 107 7.02 11.61 -7.24
N PHE A 108 5.74 11.23 -7.14
CA PHE A 108 5.22 10.29 -6.16
C PHE A 108 5.03 8.90 -6.79
N LEU A 109 5.63 7.88 -6.18
CA LEU A 109 5.43 6.47 -6.57
C LEU A 109 4.60 5.70 -5.53
N GLY A 110 4.66 6.07 -4.26
CA GLY A 110 3.88 5.44 -3.21
C GLY A 110 4.36 5.81 -1.80
N ASP A 111 3.50 5.62 -0.82
CA ASP A 111 3.82 5.91 0.59
C ASP A 111 3.95 4.63 1.44
N ASP A 112 3.05 3.67 1.24
CA ASP A 112 2.92 2.51 2.13
C ASP A 112 3.34 1.19 1.47
N CYS A 113 3.16 1.11 0.14
CA CYS A 113 3.51 -0.06 -0.64
C CYS A 113 3.96 0.33 -2.04
N VAL A 114 5.07 -0.26 -2.45
CA VAL A 114 5.61 -0.17 -3.81
C VAL A 114 6.09 -1.54 -4.25
N ILE A 115 6.15 -1.81 -5.55
CA ILE A 115 6.74 -3.03 -6.07
C ILE A 115 8.18 -2.75 -6.51
N VAL A 116 9.10 -3.57 -6.04
CA VAL A 116 10.53 -3.51 -6.42
C VAL A 116 10.85 -4.73 -7.28
N SER A 117 11.61 -4.52 -8.34
CA SER A 117 12.22 -5.56 -9.17
C SER A 117 13.71 -5.28 -9.33
N ASP A 118 14.49 -6.34 -9.50
CA ASP A 118 15.94 -6.28 -9.75
C ASP A 118 16.31 -6.56 -11.21
N ARG A 119 15.35 -7.01 -12.03
CA ARG A 119 15.53 -7.40 -13.43
C ARG A 119 14.64 -6.63 -14.39
N PRO A 120 15.17 -6.29 -15.59
CA PRO A 120 16.56 -6.41 -16.06
C PRO A 120 17.52 -5.45 -15.36
N ALA A 121 16.99 -4.46 -14.64
CA ALA A 121 17.72 -3.51 -13.81
C ALA A 121 16.83 -3.12 -12.61
N PRO A 122 17.40 -2.66 -11.48
CA PRO A 122 16.63 -2.24 -10.32
C PRO A 122 15.61 -1.15 -10.66
N ARG A 123 14.34 -1.41 -10.35
CA ARG A 123 13.22 -0.46 -10.56
C ARG A 123 12.25 -0.51 -9.39
N VAL A 124 11.59 0.60 -9.18
CA VAL A 124 10.45 0.70 -8.27
C VAL A 124 9.22 1.14 -9.03
N ALA A 125 8.11 0.42 -8.83
CA ALA A 125 6.83 0.69 -9.46
C ALA A 125 5.77 1.09 -8.42
N SER A 126 4.94 2.05 -8.81
CA SER A 126 3.77 2.48 -8.06
C SER A 126 2.70 1.39 -8.01
N VAL A 127 2.02 1.28 -6.88
CA VAL A 127 0.87 0.39 -6.70
C VAL A 127 -0.37 1.17 -6.31
N TYR A 128 -0.21 2.17 -5.45
CA TYR A 128 -1.29 3.01 -4.94
C TYR A 128 -0.92 4.47 -5.00
N ASN A 129 -1.89 5.30 -5.31
CA ASN A 129 -1.76 6.77 -5.23
C ASN A 129 -2.14 7.32 -3.84
N SER A 130 -2.33 6.45 -2.86
CA SER A 130 -2.70 6.81 -1.51
C SER A 130 -1.48 7.08 -0.63
N ALA A 131 -1.67 8.00 0.32
CA ALA A 131 -0.71 8.29 1.38
C ALA A 131 -1.43 8.34 2.74
N LYS A 132 -0.68 8.12 3.83
CA LYS A 132 -1.25 8.04 5.17
C LYS A 132 -0.40 8.79 6.19
N LEU A 133 -1.01 9.64 7.01
CA LEU A 133 -0.36 10.35 8.12
C LEU A 133 -1.05 10.08 9.45
N ASN A 134 -0.27 9.95 10.52
CA ASN A 134 -0.80 10.07 11.88
C ASN A 134 -1.26 11.50 12.13
N GLY A 135 -2.24 11.71 13.03
CA GLY A 135 -2.76 13.03 13.39
C GLY A 135 -1.66 14.03 13.72
N ASP A 136 -0.75 13.65 14.64
CA ASP A 136 0.37 14.52 15.06
C ASP A 136 1.32 14.96 13.92
N ASN A 137 1.37 14.19 12.84
CA ASN A 137 2.18 14.55 11.67
C ASN A 137 1.39 15.38 10.64
N LEU A 138 0.07 15.36 10.70
CA LEU A 138 -0.77 16.16 9.81
C LEU A 138 -0.57 17.65 10.06
N ASP A 139 -0.32 18.06 11.31
CA ASP A 139 -0.06 19.46 11.70
C ASP A 139 1.17 20.05 10.97
N ARG A 140 2.06 19.20 10.47
CA ARG A 140 3.21 19.62 9.64
C ARG A 140 2.82 19.96 8.20
N PHE A 141 1.63 19.58 7.80
CA PHE A 141 1.11 19.75 6.43
C PHE A 141 -0.30 20.38 6.46
N PRO A 142 -0.46 21.61 7.01
CA PRO A 142 -1.78 22.21 7.20
C PRO A 142 -2.55 22.41 5.90
N ALA A 143 -1.86 22.60 4.77
CA ALA A 143 -2.49 22.69 3.45
C ALA A 143 -3.17 21.39 2.98
N TRP A 144 -2.92 20.27 3.67
CA TRP A 144 -3.46 18.96 3.31
C TRP A 144 -4.66 18.54 4.16
N GLU A 145 -4.90 19.21 5.27
CA GLU A 145 -6.03 18.90 6.15
C GLU A 145 -7.38 18.88 5.39
N PRO A 146 -7.69 19.86 4.51
CA PRO A 146 -8.93 19.84 3.73
C PRO A 146 -9.01 18.68 2.72
N ARG A 147 -7.91 17.95 2.50
CA ARG A 147 -7.78 16.86 1.52
C ARG A 147 -7.84 15.48 2.16
N VAL A 148 -8.07 15.40 3.45
CA VAL A 148 -8.24 14.13 4.17
C VAL A 148 -9.50 13.44 3.69
N HIS A 149 -9.34 12.24 3.12
CA HIS A 149 -10.46 11.45 2.58
C HIS A 149 -11.35 10.88 3.69
N ASN A 150 -10.80 10.60 4.87
CA ASN A 150 -11.52 10.08 6.04
C ASN A 150 -11.53 11.09 7.22
N PRO A 151 -12.16 12.27 7.09
CA PRO A 151 -12.08 13.31 8.11
C PRO A 151 -12.75 12.92 9.44
N GLN A 152 -13.74 12.00 9.40
CA GLN A 152 -14.47 11.50 10.58
C GLN A 152 -13.81 10.29 11.25
N ARG A 153 -12.54 9.98 10.88
CA ARG A 153 -11.79 8.87 11.45
C ARG A 153 -11.62 9.00 12.96
N PRO A 154 -11.58 7.89 13.70
CA PRO A 154 -11.21 7.93 15.11
C PRO A 154 -9.73 8.38 15.27
N PRO A 155 -9.33 8.95 16.42
CA PRO A 155 -7.97 9.44 16.66
C PRO A 155 -6.86 8.39 16.45
N SER A 156 -7.18 7.11 16.63
CA SER A 156 -6.26 5.99 16.43
C SER A 156 -6.03 5.64 14.95
N GLU A 157 -6.85 6.17 14.06
CA GLU A 157 -6.75 5.91 12.62
C GLU A 157 -5.98 7.03 11.92
N LYS A 158 -5.17 6.66 10.94
CA LYS A 158 -4.41 7.61 10.13
C LYS A 158 -5.32 8.39 9.18
N ALA A 159 -4.96 9.64 8.94
CA ALA A 159 -5.49 10.41 7.83
C ALA A 159 -5.07 9.76 6.50
N VAL A 160 -6.01 9.55 5.61
CA VAL A 160 -5.80 8.99 4.26
C VAL A 160 -5.94 10.10 3.23
N PHE A 161 -5.06 10.08 2.24
CA PHE A 161 -5.04 11.00 1.10
C PHE A 161 -4.96 10.20 -0.19
N PHE A 162 -5.56 10.72 -1.25
CA PHE A 162 -5.33 10.24 -2.62
C PHE A 162 -4.62 11.35 -3.40
N VAL A 163 -3.36 11.11 -3.71
CA VAL A 163 -2.49 12.10 -4.38
C VAL A 163 -3.02 12.48 -5.75
N HIS A 164 -3.70 11.55 -6.44
CA HIS A 164 -4.36 11.80 -7.71
C HIS A 164 -5.36 12.98 -7.66
N ASP A 165 -6.02 13.19 -6.53
CA ASP A 165 -7.10 14.19 -6.42
C ASP A 165 -6.57 15.63 -6.44
N TRP A 166 -5.25 15.83 -6.34
CA TRP A 166 -4.66 17.16 -6.20
C TRP A 166 -3.38 17.39 -7.00
N THR A 167 -2.57 16.37 -7.25
CA THR A 167 -1.35 16.45 -8.05
C THR A 167 -1.20 15.21 -8.95
N PRO A 168 -2.17 14.94 -9.85
CA PRO A 168 -2.11 13.77 -10.72
C PRO A 168 -0.87 13.77 -11.62
N GLU A 169 -0.34 14.94 -11.96
CA GLU A 169 0.87 15.13 -12.77
C GLU A 169 2.14 14.67 -12.06
N ALA A 170 2.13 14.60 -10.74
CA ALA A 170 3.26 14.12 -9.95
C ALA A 170 3.30 12.59 -9.83
N LEU A 171 2.23 11.90 -10.23
CA LEU A 171 2.17 10.44 -10.19
C LEU A 171 2.96 9.85 -11.35
N VAL A 172 3.85 8.92 -11.03
CA VAL A 172 4.61 8.16 -12.04
C VAL A 172 4.43 6.67 -11.80
N SER A 173 4.36 5.89 -12.87
CA SER A 173 4.12 4.46 -12.80
C SER A 173 5.32 3.68 -12.30
N ASP A 174 6.53 4.03 -12.77
CA ASP A 174 7.76 3.39 -12.35
C ASP A 174 8.99 4.24 -12.69
N LEU A 175 10.07 4.05 -11.93
CA LEU A 175 11.36 4.69 -12.15
C LEU A 175 12.51 3.71 -11.86
N PRO A 176 13.70 3.93 -12.48
CA PRO A 176 14.93 3.27 -12.05
C PRO A 176 15.20 3.52 -10.56
N LEU A 177 15.56 2.49 -9.81
CA LEU A 177 15.98 2.63 -8.42
C LEU A 177 17.46 3.01 -8.35
N ARG A 178 17.78 4.04 -7.54
CA ARG A 178 19.14 4.57 -7.36
C ARG A 178 19.68 4.30 -5.96
#